data_f727c1ba722f4688f2df80f480a4502b
#
_entry.id   f727c1ba722f4688f2df80f480a4502b
#
_cell.length_a   1.000
_cell.length_b   1.000
_cell.length_c   1.000
_cell.angle_alpha   90.00
_cell.angle_beta   90.00
_cell.angle_gamma   90.00
#
_symmetry.space_group_name_H-M   'P 1'
#
loop_
_entity.id
_entity.type
_entity.pdbx_description
1 polymer ?
#
loop_
_entity_poly.entity_id
_entity_poly.type
_entity_poly.pdbx_seq_one_letter_code
_entity_poly.pdbx_strand_id
1 'polypeptide(L)'
;IKISLLCASILAGIFMLKNLLEVPASTAEASTPVEAAAEAVQRIKKQIGETTGTRIQGLPADVYAAHPNWTEDFLTVNEYSRPGDPLTEVKNIFVHYTANPGTSAAQNRSYFEQLKDNHERSASAHFIIGYDGEILQCVPLDEIAYAVQTRNEDSISIECCYKADNGQFTQETYDSLIKLLKWLTDAYDLQPDDILRHYDCGGKKCPIYYTEHEDAWDKLKEDVKNL
;
A
#
# COMPACT_ATOMS: atom_id res chain seq x y z
N ILE A 1 12.33 24.10 -70.44
CA ILE A 1 11.87 24.64 -69.12
C ILE A 1 11.65 23.53 -68.10
N LYS A 2 11.43 22.24 -68.48
CA LYS A 2 11.15 21.14 -67.52
C LYS A 2 12.44 20.43 -66.96
N ILE A 3 13.62 20.65 -67.56
CA ILE A 3 14.87 20.03 -67.12
C ILE A 3 15.53 20.79 -65.97
N SER A 4 15.31 22.11 -65.86
CA SER A 4 15.93 22.97 -64.85
C SER A 4 15.36 22.81 -63.45
N LEU A 5 14.10 22.35 -63.32
CA LEU A 5 13.47 22.11 -62.00
C LEU A 5 13.87 20.76 -61.37
N LEU A 6 14.28 19.78 -62.18
CA LEU A 6 14.65 18.46 -61.71
C LEU A 6 16.06 18.47 -61.07
N CYS A 7 16.99 19.30 -61.57
CA CYS A 7 18.34 19.44 -61.01
C CYS A 7 18.34 20.16 -59.64
N ALA A 8 17.43 21.11 -59.43
CA ALA A 8 17.34 21.83 -58.16
C ALA A 8 16.83 20.93 -57.01
N SER A 9 15.93 20.00 -57.34
CA SER A 9 15.38 19.05 -56.36
C SER A 9 16.39 17.98 -55.89
N ILE A 10 17.29 17.57 -56.80
CA ILE A 10 18.34 16.58 -56.51
C ILE A 10 19.46 17.22 -55.66
N LEU A 11 19.83 18.47 -55.95
CA LEU A 11 20.84 19.20 -55.17
C LEU A 11 20.34 19.51 -53.72
N ALA A 12 19.08 19.84 -53.53
CA ALA A 12 18.48 20.04 -52.20
C ALA A 12 18.43 18.73 -51.39
N GLY A 13 18.14 17.60 -52.05
CA GLY A 13 18.14 16.29 -51.42
C GLY A 13 19.53 15.84 -50.95
N ILE A 14 20.58 16.12 -51.74
CA ILE A 14 21.96 15.79 -51.38
C ILE A 14 22.49 16.69 -50.26
N PHE A 15 22.05 17.95 -50.19
CA PHE A 15 22.43 18.85 -49.09
C PHE A 15 21.77 18.47 -47.78
N MET A 16 20.52 18.04 -47.82
CA MET A 16 19.81 17.52 -46.64
C MET A 16 20.42 16.19 -46.14
N LEU A 17 20.86 15.31 -47.03
CA LEU A 17 21.46 14.03 -46.63
C LEU A 17 22.87 14.21 -46.02
N LYS A 18 23.62 15.26 -46.39
CA LYS A 18 24.93 15.56 -45.82
C LYS A 18 24.83 16.06 -44.38
N ASN A 19 23.81 16.84 -44.05
CA ASN A 19 23.59 17.34 -42.67
C ASN A 19 23.01 16.28 -41.70
N LEU A 20 22.56 15.13 -42.22
CA LEU A 20 22.10 14.02 -41.40
C LEU A 20 23.25 13.02 -41.04
N LEU A 21 24.43 13.18 -41.61
CA LEU A 21 25.57 12.28 -41.38
C LEU A 21 26.70 12.90 -40.53
N GLU A 22 26.57 14.16 -40.13
CA GLU A 22 27.44 14.74 -39.10
C GLU A 22 26.86 14.51 -37.72
N VAL A 23 26.88 13.25 -37.26
CA VAL A 23 26.82 12.92 -35.84
C VAL A 23 28.17 13.38 -35.27
N PRO A 24 28.21 14.30 -34.29
CA PRO A 24 29.44 14.61 -33.61
C PRO A 24 29.96 13.31 -33.01
N ALA A 25 31.18 12.97 -33.30
CA ALA A 25 31.88 11.86 -32.67
C ALA A 25 32.00 12.17 -31.19
N SER A 26 30.97 11.73 -30.42
CA SER A 26 31.09 11.57 -28.98
C SER A 26 32.11 10.47 -28.80
N THR A 27 33.25 10.81 -28.24
CA THR A 27 34.23 9.86 -27.72
C THR A 27 33.65 9.19 -26.49
N ALA A 28 32.58 8.40 -26.68
CA ALA A 28 32.16 7.41 -25.70
C ALA A 28 33.14 6.24 -25.90
N GLU A 29 34.07 6.07 -24.98
CA GLU A 29 34.84 4.85 -24.86
C GLU A 29 33.83 3.68 -24.84
N ALA A 30 34.02 2.74 -25.77
CA ALA A 30 33.15 1.57 -25.85
C ALA A 30 33.33 0.79 -24.54
N SER A 31 32.27 0.75 -23.72
CA SER A 31 32.27 -0.01 -22.48
C SER A 31 32.62 -1.47 -22.76
N THR A 32 33.47 -2.05 -21.94
CA THR A 32 33.83 -3.45 -22.07
C THR A 32 32.55 -4.34 -21.94
N PRO A 33 32.54 -5.55 -22.53
CA PRO A 33 31.38 -6.46 -22.37
C PRO A 33 31.00 -6.70 -20.92
N VAL A 34 31.95 -6.59 -19.99
CA VAL A 34 31.72 -6.73 -18.53
C VAL A 34 30.99 -5.51 -17.96
N GLU A 35 31.39 -4.30 -18.39
CA GLU A 35 30.72 -3.04 -17.98
C GLU A 35 29.29 -2.97 -18.53
N ALA A 36 29.11 -3.33 -19.81
CA ALA A 36 27.78 -3.39 -20.42
C ALA A 36 26.87 -4.42 -19.71
N ALA A 37 27.41 -5.57 -19.29
CA ALA A 37 26.67 -6.56 -18.49
C ALA A 37 26.36 -6.03 -17.09
N ALA A 38 27.28 -5.30 -16.45
CA ALA A 38 27.07 -4.70 -15.14
C ALA A 38 25.98 -3.61 -15.21
N GLU A 39 26.00 -2.75 -16.24
CA GLU A 39 24.94 -1.76 -16.47
C GLU A 39 23.58 -2.42 -16.76
N ALA A 40 23.55 -3.51 -17.54
CA ALA A 40 22.33 -4.26 -17.80
C ALA A 40 21.77 -4.88 -16.50
N VAL A 41 22.63 -5.43 -15.65
CA VAL A 41 22.26 -5.95 -14.32
C VAL A 41 21.74 -4.82 -13.42
N GLN A 42 22.35 -3.64 -13.44
CA GLN A 42 21.87 -2.47 -12.69
C GLN A 42 20.53 -1.96 -13.21
N ARG A 43 20.33 -1.94 -14.55
CA ARG A 43 19.02 -1.60 -15.15
C ARG A 43 17.95 -2.61 -14.77
N ILE A 44 18.28 -3.92 -14.80
CA ILE A 44 17.38 -4.99 -14.39
C ILE A 44 17.08 -4.87 -12.88
N LYS A 45 18.10 -4.62 -12.04
CA LYS A 45 17.89 -4.39 -10.59
C LYS A 45 17.04 -3.15 -10.33
N LYS A 46 17.24 -2.07 -11.07
CA LYS A 46 16.41 -0.87 -11.00
C LYS A 46 14.98 -1.16 -11.44
N GLN A 47 14.80 -1.88 -12.54
CA GLN A 47 13.49 -2.30 -13.05
C GLN A 47 12.78 -3.29 -12.11
N ILE A 48 13.51 -4.23 -11.50
CA ILE A 48 12.99 -5.13 -10.46
C ILE A 48 12.70 -4.35 -9.19
N GLY A 49 13.55 -3.39 -8.79
CA GLY A 49 13.33 -2.49 -7.67
C GLY A 49 12.12 -1.58 -7.89
N GLU A 50 11.95 -1.08 -9.11
CA GLU A 50 10.76 -0.31 -9.50
C GLU A 50 9.51 -1.21 -9.57
N THR A 51 9.64 -2.48 -10.00
CA THR A 51 8.52 -3.45 -10.08
C THR A 51 8.19 -4.05 -8.70
N THR A 52 9.17 -4.25 -7.82
CA THR A 52 8.97 -4.69 -6.44
C THR A 52 8.63 -3.51 -5.52
N GLY A 53 9.12 -2.30 -5.82
CA GLY A 53 8.74 -1.06 -5.15
C GLY A 53 7.31 -0.61 -5.48
N THR A 54 6.76 -1.03 -6.62
CA THR A 54 5.37 -0.76 -7.01
C THR A 54 4.36 -1.51 -6.13
N ARG A 55 4.81 -2.51 -5.38
CA ARG A 55 3.94 -3.27 -4.44
C ARG A 55 3.48 -2.47 -3.22
N ILE A 56 4.02 -1.28 -3.00
CA ILE A 56 3.73 -0.48 -1.81
C ILE A 56 3.50 0.96 -2.23
N GLN A 57 2.71 1.18 -3.28
CA GLN A 57 2.29 2.51 -3.76
C GLN A 57 3.42 3.54 -3.82
N GLY A 58 4.61 3.13 -4.20
CA GLY A 58 5.75 4.03 -4.30
C GLY A 58 6.34 4.48 -2.97
N LEU A 59 6.01 3.82 -1.84
CA LEU A 59 6.73 4.09 -0.60
C LEU A 59 8.22 3.82 -0.79
N PRO A 60 9.10 4.76 -0.40
CA PRO A 60 10.53 4.53 -0.40
C PRO A 60 10.91 3.30 0.42
N ALA A 61 11.90 2.53 -0.02
CA ALA A 61 12.28 1.28 0.62
C ALA A 61 12.74 1.46 2.09
N ASP A 62 13.33 2.59 2.42
CA ASP A 62 13.74 2.97 3.77
C ASP A 62 12.53 3.30 4.65
N VAL A 63 11.50 3.94 4.11
CA VAL A 63 10.23 4.18 4.82
C VAL A 63 9.55 2.86 5.12
N TYR A 64 9.47 1.96 4.14
CA TYR A 64 8.91 0.63 4.36
C TYR A 64 9.71 -0.15 5.40
N ALA A 65 11.04 -0.16 5.33
CA ALA A 65 11.90 -0.89 6.27
C ALA A 65 11.78 -0.40 7.73
N ALA A 66 11.26 0.79 7.95
CA ALA A 66 11.06 1.38 9.29
C ALA A 66 9.73 0.97 9.95
N HIS A 67 8.94 0.09 9.33
CA HIS A 67 7.67 -0.35 9.89
C HIS A 67 7.82 -1.09 11.24
N PRO A 68 6.80 -1.05 12.13
CA PRO A 68 6.79 -1.89 13.33
C PRO A 68 6.79 -3.37 12.95
N ASN A 69 7.28 -4.23 13.84
CA ASN A 69 7.31 -5.66 13.57
C ASN A 69 5.91 -6.21 13.32
N TRP A 70 5.70 -6.81 12.15
CA TRP A 70 4.54 -7.62 11.85
C TRP A 70 4.92 -8.91 11.15
N THR A 71 3.97 -9.83 11.08
CA THR A 71 4.08 -11.06 10.30
C THR A 71 3.25 -10.91 9.04
N GLU A 72 3.85 -11.07 7.86
CA GLU A 72 3.11 -11.20 6.60
C GLU A 72 2.46 -12.58 6.55
N ASP A 73 1.14 -12.63 6.58
CA ASP A 73 0.32 -13.83 6.42
C ASP A 73 -0.84 -13.50 5.46
N PHE A 74 -0.45 -13.28 4.19
CA PHE A 74 -1.39 -12.84 3.16
C PHE A 74 -2.47 -13.87 2.89
N LEU A 75 -3.69 -13.38 2.74
CA LEU A 75 -4.83 -14.16 2.27
C LEU A 75 -4.58 -14.65 0.85
N THR A 76 -5.12 -15.82 0.52
CA THR A 76 -5.18 -16.29 -0.88
C THR A 76 -6.00 -15.31 -1.71
N VAL A 77 -5.53 -14.96 -2.91
CA VAL A 77 -6.29 -14.10 -3.85
C VAL A 77 -7.61 -14.76 -4.21
N ASN A 78 -8.71 -14.08 -3.97
CA ASN A 78 -10.09 -14.55 -4.22
C ASN A 78 -11.08 -13.39 -4.17
N GLU A 79 -12.28 -13.58 -4.73
CA GLU A 79 -13.33 -12.55 -4.83
C GLU A 79 -13.95 -12.11 -3.49
N TYR A 80 -13.74 -12.85 -2.39
CA TYR A 80 -14.45 -12.63 -1.13
C TYR A 80 -13.62 -11.94 -0.06
N SER A 81 -12.30 -12.14 -0.04
CA SER A 81 -11.46 -11.54 1.00
C SER A 81 -10.19 -10.87 0.51
N ARG A 82 -9.69 -11.17 -0.68
CA ARG A 82 -8.54 -10.51 -1.30
C ARG A 82 -8.69 -10.53 -2.83
N PRO A 83 -9.34 -9.51 -3.42
CA PRO A 83 -9.58 -9.48 -4.87
C PRO A 83 -8.29 -9.34 -5.69
N GLY A 84 -7.23 -8.80 -5.10
CA GLY A 84 -5.98 -8.49 -5.82
C GLY A 84 -6.10 -7.20 -6.64
N ASP A 85 -7.16 -6.44 -6.43
CA ASP A 85 -7.34 -5.14 -7.08
C ASP A 85 -6.38 -4.10 -6.50
N PRO A 86 -5.80 -3.22 -7.33
CA PRO A 86 -4.80 -2.26 -6.87
C PRO A 86 -5.43 -1.17 -6.00
N LEU A 87 -4.82 -0.90 -4.85
CA LEU A 87 -5.05 0.30 -4.04
C LEU A 87 -4.11 1.41 -4.55
N THR A 88 -4.66 2.40 -5.22
CA THR A 88 -3.86 3.44 -5.93
C THR A 88 -3.65 4.72 -5.12
N GLU A 89 -4.42 4.93 -4.07
CA GLU A 89 -4.36 6.10 -3.20
C GLU A 89 -4.76 5.70 -1.77
N VAL A 90 -4.13 6.30 -0.76
CA VAL A 90 -4.54 6.16 0.64
C VAL A 90 -4.86 7.54 1.19
N LYS A 91 -6.12 7.77 1.53
CA LYS A 91 -6.61 9.02 2.13
C LYS A 91 -6.91 8.88 3.62
N ASN A 92 -7.22 7.67 4.06
CA ASN A 92 -7.61 7.42 5.45
C ASN A 92 -7.13 6.05 5.93
N ILE A 93 -7.02 5.94 7.24
CA ILE A 93 -6.82 4.67 7.93
C ILE A 93 -8.05 4.39 8.77
N PHE A 94 -8.70 3.24 8.56
CA PHE A 94 -9.88 2.85 9.32
C PHE A 94 -9.52 1.85 10.43
N VAL A 95 -9.89 2.20 11.66
CA VAL A 95 -9.78 1.32 12.82
C VAL A 95 -11.11 0.61 13.05
N HIS A 96 -11.02 -0.71 13.23
CA HIS A 96 -12.13 -1.60 13.51
C HIS A 96 -11.86 -2.41 14.78
N TYR A 97 -12.86 -3.11 15.26
CA TYR A 97 -12.73 -4.19 16.21
C TYR A 97 -13.36 -5.45 15.62
N THR A 98 -12.84 -6.61 15.96
CA THR A 98 -13.27 -7.88 15.35
C THR A 98 -14.72 -8.28 15.66
N ALA A 99 -15.39 -7.57 16.58
CA ALA A 99 -16.73 -7.88 17.09
C ALA A 99 -16.89 -9.34 17.57
N ASN A 100 -15.78 -9.98 17.95
CA ASN A 100 -15.70 -11.36 18.36
C ASN A 100 -14.72 -11.50 19.55
N PRO A 101 -15.19 -11.22 20.80
CA PRO A 101 -14.32 -11.14 21.96
C PRO A 101 -13.57 -12.44 22.23
N GLY A 102 -12.30 -12.33 22.60
CA GLY A 102 -11.45 -13.47 22.95
C GLY A 102 -10.89 -14.27 21.77
N THR A 103 -11.17 -13.88 20.53
CA THR A 103 -10.55 -14.51 19.35
C THR A 103 -9.20 -13.88 19.03
N SER A 104 -8.21 -14.70 18.69
CA SER A 104 -6.87 -14.25 18.32
C SER A 104 -6.79 -13.67 16.89
N ALA A 105 -5.68 -12.98 16.58
CA ALA A 105 -5.41 -12.50 15.24
C ALA A 105 -5.41 -13.65 14.20
N ALA A 106 -4.78 -14.78 14.53
CA ALA A 106 -4.75 -15.96 13.66
C ALA A 106 -6.15 -16.55 13.40
N GLN A 107 -7.03 -16.57 14.39
CA GLN A 107 -8.42 -17.05 14.23
C GLN A 107 -9.22 -16.11 13.32
N ASN A 108 -9.08 -14.79 13.47
CA ASN A 108 -9.74 -13.81 12.60
C ASN A 108 -9.16 -13.84 11.18
N ARG A 109 -7.86 -14.02 11.03
CA ARG A 109 -7.23 -14.22 9.71
C ARG A 109 -7.78 -15.49 9.05
N SER A 110 -7.91 -16.59 9.81
CA SER A 110 -8.49 -17.84 9.30
C SER A 110 -9.96 -17.68 8.89
N TYR A 111 -10.73 -16.85 9.60
CA TYR A 111 -12.09 -16.51 9.19
C TYR A 111 -12.09 -15.81 7.82
N PHE A 112 -11.24 -14.82 7.58
CA PHE A 112 -11.14 -14.17 6.27
C PHE A 112 -10.71 -15.14 5.17
N GLU A 113 -9.79 -16.06 5.45
CA GLU A 113 -9.37 -17.08 4.49
C GLU A 113 -10.50 -18.03 4.08
N GLN A 114 -11.37 -18.41 5.03
CA GLN A 114 -12.48 -19.34 4.77
C GLN A 114 -13.57 -18.73 3.88
N LEU A 115 -13.64 -17.40 3.76
CA LEU A 115 -14.62 -16.73 2.91
C LEU A 115 -14.48 -17.10 1.45
N LYS A 116 -13.27 -17.46 0.98
CA LYS A 116 -13.03 -17.95 -0.38
C LYS A 116 -13.73 -19.29 -0.66
N ASP A 117 -14.01 -20.08 0.37
CA ASP A 117 -14.58 -21.42 0.27
C ASP A 117 -16.09 -21.43 0.58
N ASN A 118 -16.53 -20.67 1.57
CA ASN A 118 -17.91 -20.66 2.03
C ASN A 118 -18.79 -19.58 1.38
N HIS A 119 -18.18 -18.56 0.78
CA HIS A 119 -18.85 -17.45 0.06
C HIS A 119 -19.90 -16.71 0.88
N GLU A 120 -19.75 -16.70 2.21
CA GLU A 120 -20.77 -16.16 3.14
C GLU A 120 -20.94 -14.64 2.98
N ARG A 121 -19.83 -13.94 2.74
CA ARG A 121 -19.77 -12.48 2.57
C ARG A 121 -18.42 -12.05 2.05
N SER A 122 -18.30 -10.79 1.62
CA SER A 122 -16.99 -10.20 1.38
C SER A 122 -16.55 -9.43 2.62
N ALA A 123 -15.35 -9.79 3.15
CA ALA A 123 -14.73 -9.12 4.28
C ALA A 123 -13.24 -9.40 4.37
N SER A 124 -12.45 -8.39 4.71
CA SER A 124 -11.04 -8.48 5.08
C SER A 124 -10.54 -7.17 5.70
N ALA A 125 -9.29 -7.17 6.12
CA ALA A 125 -8.54 -5.97 6.50
C ALA A 125 -7.08 -6.13 6.08
N HIS A 126 -6.35 -5.02 5.97
CA HIS A 126 -4.92 -5.06 5.68
C HIS A 126 -4.16 -5.66 6.86
N PHE A 127 -4.54 -5.25 8.07
CA PHE A 127 -3.92 -5.73 9.29
C PHE A 127 -4.94 -6.26 10.29
N ILE A 128 -4.50 -7.23 11.09
CA ILE A 128 -5.19 -7.66 12.30
C ILE A 128 -4.19 -7.54 13.45
N ILE A 129 -4.58 -6.83 14.52
CA ILE A 129 -3.78 -6.75 15.75
C ILE A 129 -4.42 -7.64 16.80
N GLY A 130 -3.66 -8.61 17.29
CA GLY A 130 -4.08 -9.52 18.34
C GLY A 130 -4.17 -8.85 19.72
N TYR A 131 -4.84 -9.52 20.64
CA TYR A 131 -5.00 -9.01 22.01
C TYR A 131 -3.71 -9.12 22.86
N ASP A 132 -2.69 -9.80 22.38
CA ASP A 132 -1.34 -9.84 22.97
C ASP A 132 -0.35 -8.92 22.20
N GLY A 133 -0.87 -8.10 21.26
CA GLY A 133 -0.14 -7.05 20.55
C GLY A 133 0.54 -7.51 19.25
N GLU A 134 0.41 -8.77 18.85
CA GLU A 134 0.93 -9.27 17.60
C GLU A 134 0.20 -8.61 16.41
N ILE A 135 0.93 -8.27 15.34
CA ILE A 135 0.38 -7.68 14.13
C ILE A 135 0.51 -8.69 12.99
N LEU A 136 -0.59 -9.04 12.34
CA LEU A 136 -0.63 -9.81 11.11
C LEU A 136 -0.99 -8.91 9.95
N GLN A 137 -0.22 -8.95 8.87
CA GLN A 137 -0.59 -8.33 7.61
C GLN A 137 -1.27 -9.37 6.71
N CYS A 138 -2.56 -9.15 6.43
CA CYS A 138 -3.41 -10.10 5.70
C CYS A 138 -3.60 -9.72 4.22
N VAL A 139 -3.49 -8.44 3.88
CA VAL A 139 -3.58 -7.91 2.52
C VAL A 139 -2.40 -6.97 2.28
N PRO A 140 -1.70 -7.06 1.13
CA PRO A 140 -0.66 -6.10 0.76
C PRO A 140 -1.17 -4.66 0.77
N LEU A 141 -0.30 -3.69 1.06
CA LEU A 141 -0.67 -2.28 1.15
C LEU A 141 -1.01 -1.63 -0.20
N ASP A 142 -0.66 -2.30 -1.30
CA ASP A 142 -0.99 -1.89 -2.68
C ASP A 142 -2.23 -2.61 -3.24
N GLU A 143 -2.94 -3.38 -2.39
CA GLU A 143 -4.18 -4.07 -2.76
C GLU A 143 -5.35 -3.57 -1.90
N ILE A 144 -6.58 -3.69 -2.44
CA ILE A 144 -7.82 -3.33 -1.74
C ILE A 144 -8.19 -4.42 -0.73
N ALA A 145 -8.57 -4.01 0.49
CA ALA A 145 -9.23 -4.88 1.46
C ALA A 145 -10.73 -4.54 1.58
N TYR A 146 -11.56 -5.53 1.89
CA TYR A 146 -13.01 -5.37 2.01
C TYR A 146 -13.44 -5.05 3.45
N ALA A 147 -13.31 -3.79 3.88
CA ALA A 147 -13.60 -3.36 5.25
C ALA A 147 -14.66 -2.27 5.38
N VAL A 148 -14.68 -1.29 4.49
CA VAL A 148 -15.48 -0.05 4.59
C VAL A 148 -16.26 0.28 3.31
N GLN A 149 -16.67 -0.72 2.57
CA GLN A 149 -17.50 -0.57 1.34
C GLN A 149 -16.88 0.43 0.32
N THR A 150 -17.54 1.57 0.11
CA THR A 150 -17.13 2.59 -0.87
C THR A 150 -15.78 3.25 -0.55
N ARG A 151 -15.22 3.05 0.65
CA ARG A 151 -13.94 3.57 1.07
C ARG A 151 -12.81 2.54 1.02
N ASN A 152 -13.09 1.31 0.51
CA ASN A 152 -12.07 0.29 0.31
C ASN A 152 -10.99 0.73 -0.70
N GLU A 153 -11.39 1.55 -1.70
CA GLU A 153 -10.53 1.96 -2.80
C GLU A 153 -9.51 3.05 -2.43
N ASP A 154 -9.64 3.67 -1.25
CA ASP A 154 -8.79 4.79 -0.83
C ASP A 154 -8.40 4.72 0.66
N SER A 155 -8.35 3.52 1.24
CA SER A 155 -8.01 3.38 2.67
C SER A 155 -7.26 2.11 3.03
N ILE A 156 -6.52 2.20 4.14
CA ILE A 156 -5.98 1.06 4.87
C ILE A 156 -6.89 0.75 6.04
N SER A 157 -7.18 -0.53 6.29
CA SER A 157 -8.04 -0.97 7.39
C SER A 157 -7.31 -1.89 8.36
N ILE A 158 -7.56 -1.68 9.66
CA ILE A 158 -6.95 -2.41 10.78
C ILE A 158 -8.06 -2.97 11.66
N GLU A 159 -8.10 -4.29 11.82
CA GLU A 159 -8.98 -4.99 12.76
C GLU A 159 -8.24 -5.23 14.07
N CYS A 160 -8.83 -4.83 15.18
CA CYS A 160 -8.26 -5.00 16.51
C CYS A 160 -9.02 -6.08 17.29
N CYS A 161 -8.29 -7.08 17.77
CA CYS A 161 -8.81 -8.08 18.69
C CYS A 161 -8.97 -7.49 20.09
N TYR A 162 -9.90 -8.03 20.87
CA TYR A 162 -10.20 -7.57 22.22
C TYR A 162 -10.75 -8.71 23.09
N LYS A 163 -10.74 -8.52 24.40
CA LYS A 163 -11.26 -9.49 25.38
C LYS A 163 -12.43 -8.94 26.20
N ALA A 164 -12.46 -7.62 26.41
CA ALA A 164 -13.42 -6.97 27.28
C ALA A 164 -14.83 -6.91 26.66
N ASP A 165 -15.88 -7.15 27.45
CA ASP A 165 -17.27 -7.16 26.98
C ASP A 165 -17.72 -5.84 26.34
N ASN A 166 -17.10 -4.71 26.74
CA ASN A 166 -17.38 -3.38 26.19
C ASN A 166 -16.60 -3.06 24.89
N GLY A 167 -15.79 -4.00 24.38
CA GLY A 167 -14.99 -3.80 23.16
C GLY A 167 -13.70 -2.99 23.34
N GLN A 168 -13.30 -2.70 24.59
CA GLN A 168 -12.04 -2.01 24.88
C GLN A 168 -10.85 -2.88 24.53
N PHE A 169 -9.86 -2.29 23.84
CA PHE A 169 -8.62 -2.98 23.50
C PHE A 169 -7.79 -3.25 24.75
N THR A 170 -7.00 -4.33 24.72
CA THR A 170 -5.94 -4.53 25.72
C THR A 170 -4.86 -3.46 25.56
N GLN A 171 -4.04 -3.28 26.58
CA GLN A 171 -2.93 -2.33 26.49
C GLN A 171 -1.96 -2.72 25.38
N GLU A 172 -1.71 -4.03 25.20
CA GLU A 172 -0.84 -4.57 24.17
C GLU A 172 -1.38 -4.31 22.75
N THR A 173 -2.70 -4.51 22.54
CA THR A 173 -3.36 -4.16 21.29
C THR A 173 -3.26 -2.65 21.02
N TYR A 174 -3.52 -1.83 22.03
CA TYR A 174 -3.47 -0.38 21.93
C TYR A 174 -2.07 0.12 21.57
N ASP A 175 -1.04 -0.35 22.26
CA ASP A 175 0.35 0.05 22.03
C ASP A 175 0.83 -0.32 20.62
N SER A 176 0.43 -1.50 20.13
CA SER A 176 0.72 -1.94 18.76
C SER A 176 -0.05 -1.12 17.74
N LEU A 177 -1.30 -0.78 18.02
CA LEU A 177 -2.14 0.06 17.16
C LEU A 177 -1.54 1.46 17.00
N ILE A 178 -1.14 2.11 18.10
CA ILE A 178 -0.52 3.44 18.08
C ILE A 178 0.75 3.44 17.21
N LYS A 179 1.62 2.44 17.37
CA LYS A 179 2.84 2.31 16.57
C LYS A 179 2.55 2.09 15.08
N LEU A 180 1.58 1.24 14.76
CA LEU A 180 1.18 0.98 13.38
C LEU A 180 0.55 2.21 12.75
N LEU A 181 -0.36 2.90 13.46
CA LEU A 181 -0.99 4.13 13.00
C LEU A 181 0.04 5.23 12.76
N LYS A 182 1.01 5.42 13.69
CA LYS A 182 2.08 6.41 13.52
C LYS A 182 2.88 6.15 12.26
N TRP A 183 3.31 4.90 12.06
CA TRP A 183 4.06 4.53 10.87
C TRP A 183 3.22 4.74 9.58
N LEU A 184 1.95 4.33 9.57
CA LEU A 184 1.07 4.51 8.40
C LEU A 184 0.82 5.99 8.09
N THR A 185 0.58 6.82 9.11
CA THR A 185 0.39 8.26 8.89
C THR A 185 1.64 8.92 8.33
N ASP A 186 2.83 8.58 8.83
CA ASP A 186 4.08 9.08 8.30
C ASP A 186 4.35 8.58 6.87
N ALA A 187 4.09 7.30 6.60
CA ALA A 187 4.34 6.68 5.31
C ALA A 187 3.46 7.23 4.18
N TYR A 188 2.23 7.64 4.49
CA TYR A 188 1.26 8.14 3.52
C TYR A 188 1.00 9.65 3.63
N ASP A 189 1.79 10.39 4.41
CA ASP A 189 1.64 11.84 4.65
C ASP A 189 0.23 12.22 5.14
N LEU A 190 -0.31 11.43 6.05
CA LEU A 190 -1.63 11.61 6.65
C LEU A 190 -1.52 12.33 8.01
N GLN A 191 -2.63 12.96 8.41
CA GLN A 191 -2.74 13.59 9.71
C GLN A 191 -3.51 12.68 10.69
N PRO A 192 -3.41 12.88 12.01
CA PRO A 192 -4.21 12.11 12.97
C PRO A 192 -5.72 12.19 12.73
N ASP A 193 -6.21 13.25 12.10
CA ASP A 193 -7.62 13.40 11.73
C ASP A 193 -8.03 12.55 10.53
N ASP A 194 -7.07 12.01 9.76
CA ASP A 194 -7.31 11.03 8.69
C ASP A 194 -7.45 9.60 9.23
N ILE A 195 -7.23 9.40 10.53
CA ILE A 195 -7.53 8.15 11.24
C ILE A 195 -9.02 8.17 11.61
N LEU A 196 -9.76 7.24 11.05
CA LEU A 196 -11.22 7.15 11.18
C LEU A 196 -11.64 5.82 11.81
N ARG A 197 -12.81 5.83 12.44
CA ARG A 197 -13.53 4.62 12.84
C ARG A 197 -14.42 4.16 11.68
N HIS A 198 -14.74 2.91 11.58
CA HIS A 198 -15.81 2.48 10.67
C HIS A 198 -17.11 3.26 10.93
N TYR A 199 -17.35 3.67 12.17
CA TYR A 199 -18.46 4.51 12.59
C TYR A 199 -18.55 5.82 11.79
N ASP A 200 -17.43 6.43 11.51
CA ASP A 200 -17.35 7.73 10.79
C ASP A 200 -17.71 7.59 9.31
N CYS A 201 -17.81 6.34 8.82
CA CYS A 201 -18.24 5.99 7.47
C CYS A 201 -19.53 5.17 7.49
N GLY A 202 -20.66 5.82 7.76
CA GLY A 202 -21.99 5.18 7.72
C GLY A 202 -22.61 4.80 9.07
N GLY A 203 -22.00 5.18 10.20
CA GLY A 203 -22.60 5.10 11.54
C GLY A 203 -22.64 3.71 12.16
N LYS A 204 -21.95 2.71 11.60
CA LYS A 204 -21.81 1.39 12.25
C LYS A 204 -21.01 1.54 13.53
N LYS A 205 -21.54 1.08 14.68
CA LYS A 205 -20.81 1.11 15.96
C LYS A 205 -19.56 0.21 15.94
N CYS A 206 -18.50 0.69 15.33
CA CYS A 206 -17.23 -0.01 15.18
C CYS A 206 -16.07 1.00 15.12
N PRO A 207 -15.05 0.87 15.98
CA PRO A 207 -14.99 -0.03 17.17
C PRO A 207 -15.92 0.46 18.27
N ILE A 208 -16.69 -0.43 18.87
CA ILE A 208 -17.81 -0.06 19.76
C ILE A 208 -17.35 0.81 20.95
N TYR A 209 -16.27 0.42 21.63
CA TYR A 209 -15.75 1.17 22.77
C TYR A 209 -15.46 2.63 22.42
N TYR A 210 -14.79 2.86 21.31
CA TYR A 210 -14.39 4.19 20.85
C TYR A 210 -15.54 4.99 20.20
N THR A 211 -16.68 4.36 19.93
CA THR A 211 -17.90 5.08 19.53
C THR A 211 -18.74 5.51 20.71
N GLU A 212 -18.53 4.91 21.87
CA GLU A 212 -19.23 5.22 23.12
C GLU A 212 -18.38 6.06 24.08
N HIS A 213 -17.06 6.18 23.81
CA HIS A 213 -16.08 6.95 24.57
C HIS A 213 -15.27 7.84 23.62
N GLU A 214 -15.83 8.99 23.26
CA GLU A 214 -15.19 9.93 22.33
C GLU A 214 -13.87 10.46 22.85
N ASP A 215 -13.79 10.68 24.17
CA ASP A 215 -12.54 11.08 24.85
C ASP A 215 -11.41 10.05 24.69
N ALA A 216 -11.74 8.75 24.67
CA ALA A 216 -10.76 7.70 24.41
C ALA A 216 -10.33 7.68 22.94
N TRP A 217 -11.24 8.02 22.02
CA TRP A 217 -10.89 8.15 20.60
C TRP A 217 -9.99 9.36 20.34
N ASP A 218 -10.30 10.50 20.93
CA ASP A 218 -9.48 11.69 20.83
C ASP A 218 -8.09 11.47 21.44
N LYS A 219 -8.02 10.78 22.60
CA LYS A 219 -6.75 10.38 23.20
C LYS A 219 -5.93 9.49 22.28
N LEU A 220 -6.55 8.53 21.59
CA LEU A 220 -5.86 7.65 20.63
C LEU A 220 -5.16 8.49 19.54
N LYS A 221 -5.87 9.43 18.93
CA LYS A 221 -5.31 10.32 17.92
C LYS A 221 -4.19 11.22 18.47
N GLU A 222 -4.35 11.71 19.70
CA GLU A 222 -3.31 12.48 20.37
C GLU A 222 -2.07 11.65 20.67
N ASP A 223 -2.21 10.41 21.12
CA ASP A 223 -1.09 9.49 21.36
C ASP A 223 -0.33 9.17 20.08
N VAL A 224 -1.03 8.99 18.95
CA VAL A 224 -0.38 8.83 17.62
C VAL A 224 0.43 10.08 17.25
N LYS A 225 -0.12 11.28 17.50
CA LYS A 225 0.53 12.55 17.20
C LYS A 225 1.81 12.77 18.03
N ASN A 226 1.82 12.27 19.25
CA ASN A 226 2.90 12.52 20.22
C ASN A 226 4.01 11.44 20.20
N LEU A 227 3.86 10.37 19.42
CA LEU A 227 4.86 9.34 19.24
C LEU A 227 5.88 9.73 18.16
#